data_cfa794657971323760582d951e03f1d5
#
_entry.id   cfa794657971323760582d951e03f1d5
#
_cell.length_a   1.000
_cell.length_b   1.000
_cell.length_c   1.000
_cell.angle_alpha   90.00
_cell.angle_beta   90.00
_cell.angle_gamma   90.00
#
_symmetry.space_group_name_H-M   'P 1'
#
loop_
_entity.id
_entity.type
_entity.pdbx_description
1 polymer ?
#
loop_
_entity_poly.entity_id
_entity_poly.type
_entity_poly.pdbx_seq_one_letter_code
_entity_poly.pdbx_strand_id
1 'polypeptide(L)'
;FAPDHVMAFDTAAPDLLSPVLERHPHMAFEAHSTDYQAPAVFPALARRHFAVLKVGPALTFACRQALYALDGLAGWLGRSGPSLAEAMETLMAGDNRYWARHYQGTAEELRLLRHFGYADRIRYYWPAPAAQAAVAALFATLDGYVHQGCSSAMRLLRGRPIR
;
A
#
# COMPACT_ATOMS: atom_id res chain seq x y z
N PHE A 1 6.47 10.57 -8.66
CA PHE A 1 5.86 11.05 -7.41
C PHE A 1 6.94 11.37 -6.39
N ALA A 2 6.64 12.31 -5.52
CA ALA A 2 7.47 12.64 -4.34
C ALA A 2 7.02 11.80 -3.12
N PRO A 3 7.75 11.83 -2.01
CA PRO A 3 7.35 11.11 -0.80
C PRO A 3 5.96 11.49 -0.26
N ASP A 4 5.56 12.75 -0.43
CA ASP A 4 4.38 13.38 0.15
C ASP A 4 3.31 13.78 -0.87
N HIS A 5 3.59 13.71 -2.17
CA HIS A 5 2.62 14.05 -3.22
C HIS A 5 2.81 13.27 -4.51
N VAL A 6 1.76 13.22 -5.31
CA VAL A 6 1.73 12.61 -6.64
C VAL A 6 1.68 13.71 -7.70
N MET A 7 2.59 13.68 -8.65
CA MET A 7 2.53 14.52 -9.84
C MET A 7 1.53 13.91 -10.83
N ALA A 8 0.36 14.54 -10.97
CA ALA A 8 -0.65 14.05 -11.89
C ALA A 8 -0.21 14.26 -13.34
N PHE A 9 -0.47 13.26 -14.19
CA PHE A 9 -0.25 13.38 -15.62
C PHE A 9 -1.30 14.31 -16.23
N ASP A 10 -0.84 15.35 -16.92
CA ASP A 10 -1.72 16.26 -17.65
C ASP A 10 -2.14 15.65 -18.99
N THR A 11 -3.38 15.19 -19.06
CA THR A 11 -3.93 14.60 -20.29
C THR A 11 -4.17 15.63 -21.40
N ALA A 12 -4.19 16.93 -21.06
CA ALA A 12 -4.37 18.04 -22.02
C ALA A 12 -3.03 18.54 -22.58
N ALA A 13 -1.90 18.16 -21.98
CA ALA A 13 -0.58 18.53 -22.46
C ALA A 13 -0.34 18.01 -23.90
N PRO A 14 0.34 18.78 -24.75
CA PRO A 14 0.69 18.35 -26.11
C PRO A 14 1.45 17.02 -26.13
N ASP A 15 1.11 16.17 -27.08
CA ASP A 15 1.84 14.93 -27.29
C ASP A 15 3.07 15.20 -28.18
N LEU A 16 4.22 15.36 -27.54
CA LEU A 16 5.49 15.61 -28.23
C LEU A 16 6.30 14.33 -28.48
N LEU A 17 5.86 13.19 -27.94
CA LEU A 17 6.60 11.94 -28.00
C LEU A 17 6.11 11.02 -29.13
N SER A 18 4.80 10.89 -29.34
CA SER A 18 4.25 9.98 -30.35
C SER A 18 4.81 10.20 -31.76
N PRO A 19 5.10 11.43 -32.24
CA PRO A 19 5.71 11.63 -33.57
C PRO A 19 7.09 11.00 -33.72
N VAL A 20 7.79 10.70 -32.61
CA VAL A 20 9.09 10.00 -32.68
C VAL A 20 8.92 8.58 -33.20
N LEU A 21 7.80 7.91 -32.85
CA LEU A 21 7.53 6.53 -33.25
C LEU A 21 7.22 6.37 -34.73
N GLU A 22 6.83 7.43 -35.45
CA GLU A 22 6.66 7.40 -36.91
C GLU A 22 7.94 6.96 -37.61
N ARG A 23 9.10 7.28 -37.03
CA ARG A 23 10.41 6.89 -37.51
C ARG A 23 10.89 5.53 -36.96
N HIS A 24 10.13 4.97 -36.00
CA HIS A 24 10.49 3.74 -35.29
C HIS A 24 9.27 2.81 -35.14
N PRO A 25 8.70 2.28 -36.23
CA PRO A 25 7.41 1.58 -36.23
C PRO A 25 7.40 0.26 -35.44
N HIS A 26 8.54 -0.24 -35.01
CA HIS A 26 8.68 -1.44 -34.20
C HIS A 26 8.90 -1.16 -32.71
N MET A 27 8.80 0.11 -32.30
CA MET A 27 9.00 0.53 -30.93
C MET A 27 7.68 0.97 -30.29
N ALA A 28 7.62 0.92 -28.98
CA ALA A 28 6.57 1.49 -28.16
C ALA A 28 7.20 2.15 -26.92
N PHE A 29 6.47 3.03 -26.28
CA PHE A 29 6.94 3.66 -25.04
C PHE A 29 6.62 2.80 -23.82
N GLU A 30 7.50 2.88 -22.82
CA GLU A 30 7.26 2.45 -21.45
C GLU A 30 7.11 3.70 -20.58
N ALA A 31 5.97 3.82 -19.87
CA ALA A 31 5.76 4.88 -18.89
C ALA A 31 6.23 4.40 -17.51
N HIS A 32 7.10 5.16 -16.88
CA HIS A 32 7.54 4.93 -15.51
C HIS A 32 6.71 5.75 -14.51
N SER A 33 6.64 5.29 -13.27
CA SER A 33 5.99 6.00 -12.15
C SER A 33 4.52 6.33 -12.43
N THR A 34 3.79 5.40 -13.03
CA THR A 34 2.34 5.54 -13.30
C THR A 34 1.48 5.24 -12.08
N ASP A 35 2.10 5.05 -10.95
CA ASP A 35 1.45 4.83 -9.66
C ASP A 35 0.55 6.02 -9.27
N TYR A 36 -0.57 5.73 -8.62
CA TYR A 36 -1.51 6.71 -8.05
C TYR A 36 -2.17 7.65 -9.07
N GLN A 37 -2.06 7.39 -10.35
CA GLN A 37 -2.73 8.19 -11.38
C GLN A 37 -4.24 7.94 -11.41
N ALA A 38 -5.00 8.96 -11.82
CA ALA A 38 -6.43 8.81 -12.02
C ALA A 38 -6.72 7.80 -13.15
N PRO A 39 -7.81 7.00 -13.07
CA PRO A 39 -8.13 6.00 -14.08
C PRO A 39 -8.18 6.52 -15.52
N ALA A 40 -8.59 7.79 -15.72
CA ALA A 40 -8.65 8.43 -17.04
C ALA A 40 -7.27 8.65 -17.69
N VAL A 41 -6.19 8.60 -16.92
CA VAL A 41 -4.82 8.76 -17.42
C VAL A 41 -4.39 7.54 -18.25
N PHE A 42 -4.79 6.34 -17.86
CA PHE A 42 -4.33 5.11 -18.52
C PHE A 42 -4.77 5.01 -19.99
N PRO A 43 -6.03 5.26 -20.35
CA PRO A 43 -6.42 5.36 -21.76
C PRO A 43 -5.71 6.48 -22.53
N ALA A 44 -5.39 7.60 -21.86
CA ALA A 44 -4.65 8.70 -22.51
C ALA A 44 -3.21 8.28 -22.82
N LEU A 45 -2.53 7.58 -21.91
CA LEU A 45 -1.20 7.02 -22.15
C LEU A 45 -1.22 5.98 -23.28
N ALA A 46 -2.20 5.07 -23.29
CA ALA A 46 -2.35 4.08 -24.34
C ALA A 46 -2.49 4.74 -25.75
N ARG A 47 -3.29 5.78 -25.87
CA ARG A 47 -3.42 6.55 -27.11
C ARG A 47 -2.15 7.25 -27.55
N ARG A 48 -1.22 7.50 -26.63
CA ARG A 48 0.11 8.07 -26.87
C ARG A 48 1.19 7.00 -27.01
N HIS A 49 0.79 5.77 -27.36
CA HIS A 49 1.68 4.64 -27.65
C HIS A 49 2.50 4.13 -26.45
N PHE A 50 2.09 4.40 -25.21
CA PHE A 50 2.66 3.76 -24.04
C PHE A 50 2.03 2.37 -23.87
N ALA A 51 2.72 1.34 -24.42
CA ALA A 51 2.26 -0.04 -24.36
C ALA A 51 2.58 -0.73 -23.03
N VAL A 52 3.55 -0.21 -22.29
CA VAL A 52 3.96 -0.73 -20.98
C VAL A 52 3.82 0.36 -19.94
N LEU A 53 3.13 0.03 -18.85
CA LEU A 53 2.95 0.93 -17.69
C LEU A 53 3.66 0.29 -16.50
N LYS A 54 4.68 0.97 -15.99
CA LYS A 54 5.47 0.51 -14.86
C LYS A 54 4.89 1.02 -13.57
N VAL A 55 4.36 0.10 -12.77
CA VAL A 55 3.82 0.35 -11.43
C VAL A 55 4.72 -0.29 -10.37
N GLY A 56 4.74 0.27 -9.18
CA GLY A 56 5.56 -0.23 -8.08
C GLY A 56 4.90 0.00 -6.73
N PRO A 57 5.13 1.16 -6.09
CA PRO A 57 4.69 1.39 -4.72
C PRO A 57 3.17 1.41 -4.52
N ALA A 58 2.34 1.75 -5.52
CA ALA A 58 0.89 1.84 -5.33
C ALA A 58 0.26 0.52 -4.87
N LEU A 59 0.72 -0.62 -5.42
CA LEU A 59 0.20 -1.94 -5.03
C LEU A 59 0.60 -2.31 -3.60
N THR A 60 1.85 -2.10 -3.24
CA THR A 60 2.35 -2.39 -1.89
C THR A 60 1.79 -1.40 -0.86
N PHE A 61 1.55 -0.16 -1.26
CA PHE A 61 0.86 0.85 -0.47
C PHE A 61 -0.57 0.42 -0.15
N ALA A 62 -1.35 -0.02 -1.14
CA ALA A 62 -2.70 -0.52 -0.93
C ALA A 62 -2.73 -1.76 -0.04
N CYS A 63 -1.80 -2.69 -0.23
CA CYS A 63 -1.65 -3.86 0.63
C CYS A 63 -1.37 -3.43 2.09
N ARG A 64 -0.45 -2.50 2.33
CA ARG A 64 -0.17 -1.96 3.65
C ARG A 64 -1.39 -1.29 4.27
N GLN A 65 -2.15 -0.49 3.50
CA GLN A 65 -3.38 0.13 4.00
C GLN A 65 -4.38 -0.93 4.49
N ALA A 66 -4.56 -2.01 3.73
CA ALA A 66 -5.42 -3.11 4.12
C ALA A 66 -4.94 -3.79 5.41
N LEU A 67 -3.64 -4.08 5.50
CA LEU A 67 -3.05 -4.67 6.71
C LEU A 67 -3.20 -3.76 7.94
N TYR A 68 -3.02 -2.46 7.78
CA TYR A 68 -3.19 -1.49 8.89
C TYR A 68 -4.66 -1.32 9.29
N ALA A 69 -5.60 -1.41 8.34
CA ALA A 69 -7.02 -1.43 8.67
C ALA A 69 -7.39 -2.67 9.49
N LEU A 70 -6.87 -3.85 9.10
CA LEU A 70 -7.04 -5.09 9.86
C LEU A 70 -6.35 -5.01 11.24
N ASP A 71 -5.20 -4.38 11.33
CA ASP A 71 -4.48 -4.15 12.60
C ASP A 71 -5.28 -3.26 13.55
N GLY A 72 -5.91 -2.21 13.02
CA GLY A 72 -6.85 -1.38 13.76
C GLY A 72 -8.05 -2.19 14.28
N LEU A 73 -8.64 -3.04 13.42
CA LEU A 73 -9.73 -3.94 13.83
C LEU A 73 -9.29 -4.90 14.94
N ALA A 74 -8.12 -5.51 14.83
CA ALA A 74 -7.58 -6.39 15.86
C ALA A 74 -7.39 -5.66 17.21
N GLY A 75 -7.03 -4.38 17.17
CA GLY A 75 -6.97 -3.51 18.36
C GLY A 75 -8.31 -3.37 19.04
N TRP A 76 -9.39 -3.11 18.30
CA TRP A 76 -10.76 -3.05 18.82
C TRP A 76 -11.25 -4.38 19.39
N LEU A 77 -10.75 -5.48 18.85
CA LEU A 77 -11.08 -6.83 19.32
C LEU A 77 -10.26 -7.28 20.53
N GLY A 78 -9.43 -6.41 21.11
CA GLY A 78 -8.66 -6.70 22.32
C GLY A 78 -7.36 -7.47 22.07
N ARG A 79 -6.69 -7.22 20.93
CA ARG A 79 -5.36 -7.79 20.67
C ARG A 79 -4.44 -7.62 21.87
N SER A 80 -3.74 -8.67 22.24
CA SER A 80 -2.63 -8.63 23.19
C SER A 80 -1.29 -8.44 22.42
N GLY A 81 -0.44 -7.52 22.91
CA GLY A 81 0.87 -7.25 22.32
C GLY A 81 0.89 -6.08 21.33
N PRO A 82 2.06 -5.81 20.73
CA PRO A 82 2.26 -4.66 19.86
C PRO A 82 1.43 -4.77 18.58
N SER A 83 1.06 -3.63 18.03
CA SER A 83 0.42 -3.54 16.72
C SER A 83 1.41 -3.87 15.59
N LEU A 84 0.86 -4.23 14.43
CA LEU A 84 1.66 -4.38 13.22
C LEU A 84 2.40 -3.07 12.90
N ALA A 85 1.74 -1.92 13.08
CA ALA A 85 2.35 -0.62 12.86
C ALA A 85 3.53 -0.36 13.82
N GLU A 86 3.42 -0.71 15.10
CA GLU A 86 4.52 -0.59 16.07
C GLU A 86 5.67 -1.53 15.76
N ALA A 87 5.39 -2.76 15.34
CA ALA A 87 6.41 -3.70 14.94
C ALA A 87 7.19 -3.21 13.70
N MET A 88 6.48 -2.67 12.70
CA MET A 88 7.10 -2.11 11.50
C MET A 88 7.89 -0.84 11.80
N GLU A 89 7.40 0.04 12.69
CA GLU A 89 8.16 1.22 13.11
C GLU A 89 9.46 0.83 13.81
N THR A 90 9.40 -0.11 14.74
CA THR A 90 10.60 -0.63 15.43
C THR A 90 11.63 -1.15 14.43
N LEU A 91 11.18 -1.92 13.45
CA LEU A 91 12.04 -2.47 12.41
C LEU A 91 12.67 -1.38 11.54
N MET A 92 11.87 -0.41 11.07
CA MET A 92 12.35 0.68 10.22
C MET A 92 13.23 1.69 10.95
N ALA A 93 12.97 1.94 12.23
CA ALA A 93 13.81 2.82 13.06
C ALA A 93 15.16 2.16 13.38
N GLY A 94 15.18 0.84 13.58
CA GLY A 94 16.41 0.06 13.81
C GLY A 94 17.27 -0.14 12.57
N ASP A 95 16.68 -0.08 11.38
CA ASP A 95 17.36 -0.23 10.10
C ASP A 95 16.86 0.82 9.10
N ASN A 96 17.62 1.85 8.87
CA ASN A 96 17.23 3.00 8.05
C ASN A 96 17.67 2.91 6.59
N ARG A 97 18.31 1.82 6.16
CA ARG A 97 18.97 1.68 4.84
C ARG A 97 18.06 1.93 3.65
N TYR A 98 16.76 1.62 3.76
CA TYR A 98 15.84 1.71 2.64
C TYR A 98 15.06 3.02 2.58
N TRP A 99 15.02 3.84 3.65
CA TRP A 99 14.24 5.09 3.66
C TRP A 99 15.07 6.35 3.89
N ALA A 100 16.20 6.31 4.63
CA ALA A 100 16.90 7.51 5.07
C ALA A 100 17.38 8.44 3.93
N ARG A 101 17.68 7.89 2.75
CA ARG A 101 18.09 8.70 1.57
C ARG A 101 16.90 9.29 0.79
N HIS A 102 15.67 8.93 1.16
CA HIS A 102 14.45 9.26 0.41
C HIS A 102 13.51 10.17 1.19
N TYR A 103 13.64 10.18 2.50
CA TYR A 103 12.76 10.93 3.40
C TYR A 103 13.57 11.94 4.18
N GLN A 104 13.06 13.17 4.27
CA GLN A 104 13.64 14.27 5.03
C GLN A 104 12.55 14.94 5.86
N GLY A 105 12.92 15.50 7.01
CA GLY A 105 12.00 16.19 7.90
C GLY A 105 12.31 15.96 9.37
N THR A 106 11.43 16.42 10.23
CA THR A 106 11.45 16.18 11.67
C THR A 106 11.23 14.70 11.98
N ALA A 107 11.47 14.31 13.22
CA ALA A 107 11.24 12.91 13.64
C ALA A 107 9.79 12.46 13.43
N GLU A 108 8.82 13.37 13.63
CA GLU A 108 7.41 13.11 13.43
C GLU A 108 7.05 12.95 11.94
N GLU A 109 7.54 13.86 11.09
CA GLU A 109 7.36 13.77 9.64
C GLU A 109 8.01 12.51 9.07
N LEU A 110 9.20 12.15 9.52
CA LEU A 110 9.87 10.92 9.12
C LEU A 110 9.08 9.68 9.54
N ARG A 111 8.44 9.70 10.72
CA ARG A 111 7.55 8.61 11.14
C ARG A 111 6.35 8.50 10.21
N LEU A 112 5.69 9.61 9.88
CA LEU A 112 4.58 9.62 8.94
C LEU A 112 5.00 9.11 7.54
N LEU A 113 6.14 9.58 7.03
CA LEU A 113 6.64 9.16 5.72
C LEU A 113 7.02 7.68 5.67
N ARG A 114 7.59 7.12 6.75
CA ARG A 114 7.87 5.67 6.83
C ARG A 114 6.60 4.84 6.67
N HIS A 115 5.49 5.29 7.26
CA HIS A 115 4.24 4.54 7.24
C HIS A 115 3.30 4.90 6.08
N PHE A 116 3.33 6.16 5.61
CA PHE A 116 2.31 6.68 4.70
C PHE A 116 2.88 7.41 3.47
N GLY A 117 4.20 7.49 3.33
CA GLY A 117 4.82 8.13 2.17
C GLY A 117 4.51 7.35 0.87
N TYR A 118 4.22 8.09 -0.22
CA TYR A 118 3.88 7.50 -1.52
C TYR A 118 5.02 6.68 -2.15
N ALA A 119 6.26 6.95 -1.76
CA ALA A 119 7.38 6.11 -2.18
C ALA A 119 7.33 4.70 -1.58
N ASP A 120 6.47 4.48 -0.58
CA ASP A 120 6.17 3.21 0.10
C ASP A 120 7.43 2.39 0.44
N ARG A 121 8.42 3.08 1.05
CA ARG A 121 9.72 2.46 1.36
C ARG A 121 9.61 1.32 2.39
N ILE A 122 8.52 1.27 3.15
CA ILE A 122 8.20 0.17 4.07
C ILE A 122 8.13 -1.19 3.36
N ARG A 123 7.83 -1.23 2.04
CA ARG A 123 7.74 -2.48 1.28
C ARG A 123 9.00 -3.34 1.33
N TYR A 124 10.16 -2.74 1.53
CA TYR A 124 11.43 -3.45 1.60
C TYR A 124 11.66 -4.17 2.93
N TYR A 125 10.82 -3.90 3.93
CA TYR A 125 10.91 -4.53 5.26
C TYR A 125 9.95 -5.71 5.43
N TRP A 126 8.91 -5.86 4.58
CA TRP A 126 7.97 -6.97 4.67
C TRP A 126 8.63 -8.36 4.63
N PRO A 127 9.75 -8.61 3.90
CA PRO A 127 10.43 -9.89 3.93
C PRO A 127 11.17 -10.20 5.24
N ALA A 128 11.35 -9.21 6.13
CA ALA A 128 12.06 -9.42 7.39
C ALA A 128 11.27 -10.38 8.31
N PRO A 129 11.97 -11.30 9.03
CA PRO A 129 11.29 -12.26 9.91
C PRO A 129 10.38 -11.61 10.95
N ALA A 130 10.78 -10.45 11.50
CA ALA A 130 9.98 -9.72 12.47
C ALA A 130 8.66 -9.19 11.86
N ALA A 131 8.70 -8.69 10.62
CA ALA A 131 7.50 -8.25 9.91
C ALA A 131 6.57 -9.43 9.60
N GLN A 132 7.12 -10.53 9.13
CA GLN A 132 6.36 -11.76 8.84
C GLN A 132 5.69 -12.32 10.11
N ALA A 133 6.41 -12.33 11.23
CA ALA A 133 5.85 -12.75 12.52
C ALA A 133 4.71 -11.83 12.99
N ALA A 134 4.86 -10.51 12.81
CA ALA A 134 3.82 -9.54 13.17
C ALA A 134 2.55 -9.69 12.30
N VAL A 135 2.71 -9.94 10.99
CA VAL A 135 1.58 -10.24 10.08
C VAL A 135 0.90 -11.55 10.46
N ALA A 136 1.66 -12.60 10.75
CA ALA A 136 1.10 -13.88 11.20
C ALA A 136 0.32 -13.75 12.51
N ALA A 137 0.83 -12.99 13.48
CA ALA A 137 0.15 -12.72 14.74
C ALA A 137 -1.16 -11.93 14.54
N LEU A 138 -1.17 -10.95 13.62
CA LEU A 138 -2.38 -10.22 13.23
C LEU A 138 -3.45 -11.18 12.72
N PHE A 139 -3.13 -12.02 11.74
CA PHE A 139 -4.10 -12.96 11.18
C PHE A 139 -4.57 -13.99 12.21
N ALA A 140 -3.68 -14.53 13.04
CA ALA A 140 -4.06 -15.45 14.11
C ALA A 140 -5.05 -14.82 15.10
N THR A 141 -4.88 -13.52 15.41
CA THR A 141 -5.83 -12.77 16.25
C THR A 141 -7.19 -12.70 15.58
N LEU A 142 -7.25 -12.33 14.30
CA LEU A 142 -8.51 -12.19 13.56
C LEU A 142 -9.23 -13.53 13.38
N ASP A 143 -8.51 -14.59 13.06
CA ASP A 143 -9.06 -15.95 12.92
C ASP A 143 -9.70 -16.43 14.23
N GLY A 144 -9.07 -16.19 15.36
CA GLY A 144 -9.63 -16.50 16.68
C GLY A 144 -10.99 -15.82 16.92
N TYR A 145 -11.17 -14.59 16.43
CA TYR A 145 -12.43 -13.85 16.55
C TYR A 145 -13.50 -14.30 15.57
N VAL A 146 -13.16 -14.59 14.33
CA VAL A 146 -14.13 -15.12 13.35
C VAL A 146 -14.75 -16.40 13.86
N HIS A 147 -13.97 -17.30 14.42
CA HIS A 147 -14.48 -18.55 14.99
C HIS A 147 -15.31 -18.34 16.26
N GLN A 148 -14.95 -17.42 17.14
CA GLN A 148 -15.69 -17.13 18.36
C GLN A 148 -16.95 -16.31 18.07
N GLY A 149 -16.89 -15.30 17.21
CA GLY A 149 -18.02 -14.44 16.84
C GLY A 149 -19.11 -15.19 16.08
N CYS A 150 -18.74 -16.04 15.17
CA CYS A 150 -19.71 -16.90 14.45
C CYS A 150 -20.47 -17.84 15.39
N SER A 151 -19.77 -18.43 16.38
CA SER A 151 -20.38 -19.28 17.40
C SER A 151 -21.27 -18.49 18.37
N SER A 152 -20.94 -17.23 18.68
CA SER A 152 -21.73 -16.36 19.56
C SER A 152 -22.96 -15.80 18.85
N ALA A 153 -22.81 -15.33 17.60
CA ALA A 153 -23.92 -14.87 16.78
C ALA A 153 -24.92 -15.98 16.50
N MET A 154 -24.44 -17.20 16.19
CA MET A 154 -25.29 -18.39 16.00
C MET A 154 -26.00 -18.78 17.31
N ARG A 155 -25.40 -18.61 18.48
CA ARG A 155 -26.07 -18.84 19.77
C ARG A 155 -27.16 -17.80 20.04
N LEU A 156 -26.93 -16.52 19.73
CA LEU A 156 -27.91 -15.44 19.86
C LEU A 156 -29.11 -15.63 18.93
N LEU A 157 -28.88 -16.12 17.71
CA LEU A 157 -29.93 -16.40 16.73
C LEU A 157 -30.76 -17.66 17.10
N ARG A 158 -30.13 -18.66 17.74
CA ARG A 158 -30.84 -19.87 18.22
C ARG A 158 -31.66 -19.65 19.49
N GLY A 159 -31.44 -18.57 20.24
CA GLY A 159 -32.11 -18.25 21.49
C GLY A 159 -33.36 -17.37 21.36
N ARG A 160 -33.78 -16.97 20.14
CA ARG A 160 -35.03 -16.22 19.91
C ARG A 160 -36.08 -17.14 19.27
N PRO A 161 -37.15 -17.49 20.01
CA PRO A 161 -38.31 -18.08 19.35
C PRO A 161 -38.92 -17.03 18.42
N ILE A 162 -39.06 -17.37 17.16
CA ILE A 162 -39.80 -16.59 16.17
C ILE A 162 -41.26 -16.61 16.64
N ARG A 163 -41.79 -15.46 17.03
CA ARG A 163 -43.23 -15.24 17.25
C ARG A 163 -43.81 -14.65 16.00
#